data_60d89a0eef9f1df9753c5b57e9d7331a
#
_entry.id   60d89a0eef9f1df9753c5b57e9d7331a
#
_cell.length_a   1.000
_cell.length_b   1.000
_cell.length_c   1.000
_cell.angle_alpha   90.00
_cell.angle_beta   90.00
_cell.angle_gamma   90.00
#
_symmetry.space_group_name_H-M   'P 1'
#
loop_
_entity.id
_entity.type
_entity.pdbx_description
1 polymer ?
#
loop_
_entity_poly.entity_id
_entity_poly.type
_entity_poly.pdbx_seq_one_letter_code
_entity_poly.pdbx_strand_id
1 'polypeptide(L)'
;MKKLLAILSLFFCMTVTLMAQQVVTTWLSDAVVPGEQTRLFIILTDGSIARQDPLPRVKGASLRWVSQGNYIRWPGSPNQSAFLMAIEVTPDEVGTVEIPSLTLQANNGRTYTTLPQTLTVYPYSAIKWNTLNLNGTAVPYGMLWHVDNQKPYVHQPDRCELKIYAPEYILEYTAPAITTSNLATWRFEPTLVELLRGQPRGSVLYKGVNWNVMTFQSTLFPLRAGEVTASGTVTARAALPEADPLIANFIRSEVLVEMAIPEVKITAQELPPGAPSSFTNAVGNFRISSTTDARDLSANEP
;
A
#
# COMPACT_ATOMS: atom_id res chain seq x y z
N MET A 1 0.82 -8.70 42.30
CA MET A 1 0.77 -7.26 42.13
C MET A 1 2.01 -6.68 41.42
N LYS A 2 3.27 -6.94 41.87
CA LYS A 2 4.48 -6.41 41.20
C LYS A 2 4.65 -6.79 39.71
N LYS A 3 4.26 -8.00 39.31
CA LYS A 3 4.33 -8.44 37.89
C LYS A 3 3.27 -7.78 36.98
N LEU A 4 2.11 -7.42 37.52
CA LEU A 4 1.06 -6.72 36.78
C LEU A 4 1.43 -5.26 36.50
N LEU A 5 2.11 -4.61 37.47
CA LEU A 5 2.60 -3.24 37.30
C LEU A 5 3.69 -3.15 36.24
N ALA A 6 4.58 -4.16 36.14
CA ALA A 6 5.64 -4.22 35.14
C ALA A 6 5.07 -4.38 33.72
N ILE A 7 4.01 -5.18 33.55
CA ILE A 7 3.33 -5.34 32.24
C ILE A 7 2.58 -4.07 31.86
N LEU A 8 1.94 -3.39 32.80
CA LEU A 8 1.26 -2.12 32.54
C LEU A 8 2.24 -1.00 32.16
N SER A 9 3.42 -0.95 32.81
CA SER A 9 4.47 0.00 32.47
C SER A 9 5.10 -0.26 31.10
N LEU A 10 5.23 -1.53 30.70
CA LEU A 10 5.72 -1.89 29.37
C LEU A 10 4.70 -1.52 28.26
N PHE A 11 3.40 -1.67 28.53
CA PHE A 11 2.34 -1.24 27.62
C PHE A 11 2.25 0.28 27.50
N PHE A 12 2.49 1.01 28.60
CA PHE A 12 2.51 2.48 28.59
C PHE A 12 3.73 3.03 27.83
N CYS A 13 4.90 2.39 27.93
CA CYS A 13 6.07 2.74 27.12
C CYS A 13 5.86 2.48 25.62
N MET A 14 5.12 1.42 25.23
CA MET A 14 4.82 1.17 23.82
C MET A 14 3.86 2.20 23.21
N THR A 15 2.93 2.76 23.99
CA THR A 15 1.99 3.78 23.50
C THR A 15 2.64 5.16 23.35
N VAL A 16 3.68 5.48 24.11
CA VAL A 16 4.39 6.77 24.03
C VAL A 16 5.36 6.81 22.83
N THR A 17 5.91 5.67 22.40
CA THR A 17 6.81 5.61 21.24
C THR A 17 6.13 5.77 19.89
N LEU A 18 4.80 5.55 19.79
CA LEU A 18 4.01 5.83 18.58
C LEU A 18 3.80 7.33 18.31
N MET A 19 4.08 8.20 19.28
CA MET A 19 3.94 9.66 19.14
C MET A 19 5.15 10.35 18.49
N ALA A 20 6.25 9.65 18.24
CA ALA A 20 7.50 10.27 17.77
C ALA A 20 7.54 10.56 16.27
N GLN A 21 6.69 9.94 15.46
CA GLN A 21 6.68 10.16 14.01
C GLN A 21 5.61 11.18 13.65
N GLN A 22 6.00 12.45 13.54
CA GLN A 22 5.11 13.57 13.24
C GLN A 22 4.76 13.67 11.74
N VAL A 23 5.51 13.02 10.88
CA VAL A 23 5.24 12.91 9.45
C VAL A 23 5.33 11.45 9.01
N VAL A 24 4.28 10.96 8.39
CA VAL A 24 4.19 9.61 7.82
C VAL A 24 3.96 9.74 6.32
N THR A 25 4.66 8.93 5.53
CA THR A 25 4.42 8.80 4.09
C THR A 25 3.93 7.40 3.77
N THR A 26 2.97 7.29 2.86
CA THR A 26 2.47 6.02 2.36
C THR A 26 2.01 6.15 0.91
N TRP A 27 2.21 5.09 0.14
CA TRP A 27 1.78 5.04 -1.24
C TRP A 27 0.33 4.54 -1.37
N LEU A 28 -0.37 5.01 -2.40
CA LEU A 28 -1.56 4.33 -2.93
C LEU A 28 -1.15 2.97 -3.50
N SER A 29 -0.12 2.97 -4.31
CA SER A 29 0.63 1.84 -4.82
C SER A 29 2.04 2.32 -5.16
N ASP A 30 3.07 1.60 -4.75
CA ASP A 30 4.47 1.87 -5.10
C ASP A 30 4.98 0.96 -6.22
N ALA A 31 4.07 0.27 -6.89
CA ALA A 31 4.32 -0.56 -8.05
C ALA A 31 3.33 -0.23 -9.17
N VAL A 32 3.80 0.32 -10.28
CA VAL A 32 2.97 0.85 -11.38
C VAL A 32 3.58 0.47 -12.73
N VAL A 33 2.89 0.83 -13.82
CA VAL A 33 3.42 0.81 -15.19
C VAL A 33 3.59 2.24 -15.72
N PRO A 34 4.34 2.49 -16.81
CA PRO A 34 4.49 3.83 -17.37
C PRO A 34 3.15 4.49 -17.67
N GLY A 35 2.99 5.77 -17.32
CA GLY A 35 1.73 6.52 -17.50
C GLY A 35 0.64 6.21 -16.48
N GLU A 36 0.78 5.20 -15.64
CA GLU A 36 -0.15 4.94 -14.54
C GLU A 36 0.03 5.97 -13.44
N GLN A 37 -1.07 6.62 -13.05
CA GLN A 37 -1.07 7.59 -11.97
C GLN A 37 -1.18 6.89 -10.61
N THR A 38 -0.25 7.18 -9.72
CA THR A 38 -0.31 6.78 -8.32
C THR A 38 -0.21 8.00 -7.41
N ARG A 39 -0.37 7.81 -6.10
CA ARG A 39 -0.30 8.88 -5.12
C ARG A 39 0.60 8.53 -3.96
N LEU A 40 1.48 9.46 -3.63
CA LEU A 40 2.22 9.47 -2.38
C LEU A 40 1.46 10.35 -1.39
N PHE A 41 0.94 9.75 -0.33
CA PHE A 41 0.29 10.45 0.76
C PHE A 41 1.31 10.89 1.79
N ILE A 42 1.13 12.12 2.28
CA ILE A 42 1.91 12.71 3.36
C ILE A 42 0.93 13.07 4.47
N ILE A 43 1.17 12.54 5.66
CA ILE A 43 0.29 12.66 6.80
C ILE A 43 1.06 13.32 7.94
N LEU A 44 0.54 14.42 8.45
CA LEU A 44 1.04 15.11 9.62
C LEU A 44 0.11 14.88 10.79
N THR A 45 0.63 14.40 11.90
CA THR A 45 -0.15 14.19 13.12
C THR A 45 -0.18 15.40 14.04
N ASP A 46 0.64 16.42 13.73
CA ASP A 46 0.72 17.67 14.50
C ASP A 46 0.85 18.87 13.55
N GLY A 47 -0.27 19.56 13.31
CA GLY A 47 -0.35 20.72 12.43
C GLY A 47 -0.86 20.44 11.03
N SER A 48 -0.78 21.43 10.16
CA SER A 48 -1.09 21.36 8.73
C SER A 48 0.00 22.06 7.94
N ILE A 49 0.09 21.78 6.64
CA ILE A 49 1.05 22.44 5.76
C ILE A 49 0.60 23.88 5.54
N ALA A 50 1.50 24.83 5.84
CA ALA A 50 1.25 26.25 5.64
C ALA A 50 1.30 26.63 4.16
N ARG A 51 2.21 26.03 3.42
CA ARG A 51 2.46 26.32 2.01
C ARG A 51 2.93 25.07 1.28
N GLN A 52 2.46 24.91 0.05
CA GLN A 52 2.96 23.91 -0.89
C GLN A 52 4.17 24.50 -1.62
N ASP A 53 5.36 24.07 -1.26
CA ASP A 53 6.56 24.41 -1.99
C ASP A 53 6.62 23.67 -3.33
N PRO A 54 7.38 24.20 -4.32
CA PRO A 54 7.60 23.52 -5.58
C PRO A 54 8.16 22.11 -5.35
N LEU A 55 7.59 21.12 -6.04
CA LEU A 55 8.09 19.76 -5.99
C LEU A 55 9.43 19.64 -6.73
N PRO A 56 10.33 18.75 -6.28
CA PRO A 56 11.59 18.51 -6.96
C PRO A 56 11.33 17.92 -8.35
N ARG A 57 12.26 18.17 -9.27
CA ARG A 57 12.30 17.45 -10.54
C ARG A 57 12.84 16.05 -10.28
N VAL A 58 12.10 15.05 -10.70
CA VAL A 58 12.45 13.63 -10.56
C VAL A 58 12.65 13.05 -11.96
N LYS A 59 13.73 12.30 -12.15
CA LYS A 59 13.97 11.63 -13.43
C LYS A 59 12.97 10.50 -13.61
N GLY A 60 12.38 10.40 -14.79
CA GLY A 60 11.46 9.33 -15.17
C GLY A 60 10.06 9.43 -14.58
N ALA A 61 9.69 10.59 -13.99
CA ALA A 61 8.33 10.83 -13.51
C ALA A 61 7.98 12.31 -13.41
N SER A 62 6.71 12.63 -13.59
CA SER A 62 6.13 13.92 -13.24
C SER A 62 5.47 13.87 -11.87
N LEU A 63 5.63 14.96 -11.10
CA LEU A 63 5.07 15.14 -9.77
C LEU A 63 4.13 16.33 -9.76
N ARG A 64 2.97 16.18 -9.10
CA ARG A 64 1.98 17.26 -8.98
C ARG A 64 1.27 17.19 -7.63
N TRP A 65 1.10 18.31 -6.94
CA TRP A 65 0.21 18.38 -5.78
C TRP A 65 -1.25 18.15 -6.21
N VAL A 66 -1.96 17.24 -5.54
CA VAL A 66 -3.34 16.89 -5.92
C VAL A 66 -4.36 17.75 -5.19
N SER A 67 -4.07 18.16 -3.95
CA SER A 67 -5.01 18.91 -3.11
C SER A 67 -4.28 19.84 -2.15
N GLN A 68 -5.04 20.80 -1.60
CA GLN A 68 -4.54 21.68 -0.52
C GLN A 68 -4.43 20.95 0.84
N GLY A 69 -4.81 19.67 0.89
CA GLY A 69 -4.84 18.86 2.10
C GLY A 69 -6.16 18.94 2.85
N ASN A 70 -6.45 17.90 3.63
CA ASN A 70 -7.65 17.76 4.44
C ASN A 70 -7.31 17.16 5.80
N TYR A 71 -8.08 17.52 6.81
CA TYR A 71 -8.02 16.82 8.09
C TYR A 71 -8.78 15.50 8.00
N ILE A 72 -8.16 14.47 8.54
CA ILE A 72 -8.69 13.12 8.63
C ILE A 72 -8.64 12.66 10.09
N ARG A 73 -9.51 11.70 10.45
CA ARG A 73 -9.40 10.99 11.72
C ARG A 73 -8.23 10.00 11.62
N TRP A 74 -7.30 10.05 12.59
CA TRP A 74 -6.17 9.14 12.58
C TRP A 74 -6.60 7.72 12.96
N PRO A 75 -6.32 6.69 12.15
CA PRO A 75 -6.61 5.31 12.49
C PRO A 75 -5.89 4.88 13.78
N GLY A 76 -6.60 4.18 14.66
CA GLY A 76 -6.08 3.75 15.95
C GLY A 76 -6.07 4.81 17.07
N SER A 77 -6.43 6.07 16.76
CA SER A 77 -6.57 7.13 17.75
C SER A 77 -7.79 7.99 17.43
N PRO A 78 -9.01 7.58 17.83
CA PRO A 78 -10.27 8.22 17.40
C PRO A 78 -10.39 9.69 17.81
N ASN A 79 -9.61 10.14 18.78
CA ASN A 79 -9.58 11.54 19.25
C ASN A 79 -8.48 12.39 18.60
N GLN A 80 -7.66 11.79 17.73
CA GLN A 80 -6.56 12.48 17.07
C GLN A 80 -6.91 12.74 15.60
N SER A 81 -6.81 13.99 15.18
CA SER A 81 -6.88 14.38 13.78
C SER A 81 -5.48 14.45 13.18
N ALA A 82 -5.35 14.07 11.93
CA ALA A 82 -4.13 14.22 11.16
C ALA A 82 -4.43 15.01 9.88
N PHE A 83 -3.44 15.71 9.37
CA PHE A 83 -3.54 16.46 8.12
C PHE A 83 -2.97 15.62 6.99
N LEU A 84 -3.80 15.33 5.98
CA LEU A 84 -3.48 14.49 4.83
C LEU A 84 -3.27 15.34 3.57
N MET A 85 -2.15 15.17 2.92
CA MET A 85 -1.86 15.70 1.57
C MET A 85 -1.51 14.57 0.63
N ALA A 86 -1.56 14.85 -0.68
CA ALA A 86 -1.16 13.89 -1.69
C ALA A 86 -0.36 14.54 -2.83
N ILE A 87 0.67 13.84 -3.26
CA ILE A 87 1.40 14.11 -4.50
C ILE A 87 1.00 13.02 -5.49
N GLU A 88 0.49 13.43 -6.64
CA GLU A 88 0.30 12.53 -7.78
C GLU A 88 1.65 12.34 -8.47
N VAL A 89 1.97 11.09 -8.73
CA VAL A 89 3.19 10.65 -9.40
C VAL A 89 2.80 9.89 -10.66
N THR A 90 3.29 10.35 -11.81
CA THR A 90 3.07 9.68 -13.09
C THR A 90 4.43 9.34 -13.70
N PRO A 91 4.87 8.09 -13.65
CA PRO A 91 6.12 7.67 -14.26
C PRO A 91 5.98 7.58 -15.79
N ASP A 92 7.08 7.85 -16.51
CA ASP A 92 7.16 7.77 -17.96
C ASP A 92 8.12 6.67 -18.46
N GLU A 93 8.98 6.15 -17.59
CA GLU A 93 9.98 5.13 -17.93
C GLU A 93 9.88 3.92 -16.98
N VAL A 94 10.26 2.74 -17.51
CA VAL A 94 10.40 1.49 -16.72
C VAL A 94 11.63 1.56 -15.83
N GLY A 95 11.54 1.05 -14.61
CA GLY A 95 12.65 0.99 -13.66
C GLY A 95 12.25 1.48 -12.28
N THR A 96 13.16 2.13 -11.58
CA THR A 96 12.93 2.69 -10.25
C THR A 96 12.94 4.22 -10.31
N VAL A 97 11.89 4.83 -9.80
CA VAL A 97 11.80 6.28 -9.62
C VAL A 97 12.08 6.60 -8.14
N GLU A 98 13.07 7.44 -7.90
CA GLU A 98 13.45 7.88 -6.55
C GLU A 98 12.92 9.29 -6.29
N ILE A 99 12.06 9.42 -5.28
CA ILE A 99 11.56 10.70 -4.79
C ILE A 99 12.41 11.08 -3.58
N PRO A 100 13.16 12.19 -3.63
CA PRO A 100 13.99 12.61 -2.52
C PRO A 100 13.14 13.02 -1.32
N SER A 101 13.79 13.17 -0.17
CA SER A 101 13.17 13.75 1.02
C SER A 101 12.60 15.12 0.72
N LEU A 102 11.37 15.37 1.15
CA LEU A 102 10.66 16.63 1.00
C LEU A 102 10.68 17.39 2.32
N THR A 103 11.01 18.67 2.26
CA THR A 103 10.93 19.57 3.40
C THR A 103 9.59 20.31 3.37
N LEU A 104 8.85 20.28 4.45
CA LEU A 104 7.49 20.78 4.56
C LEU A 104 7.41 21.80 5.69
N GLN A 105 6.91 23.00 5.38
CA GLN A 105 6.66 24.06 6.35
C GLN A 105 5.25 23.94 6.90
N ALA A 106 5.11 23.73 8.20
CA ALA A 106 3.81 23.65 8.85
C ALA A 106 3.36 25.00 9.42
N ASN A 107 2.04 25.14 9.59
CA ASN A 107 1.42 26.36 10.15
C ASN A 107 1.74 26.60 11.63
N ASN A 108 2.23 25.60 12.35
CA ASN A 108 2.72 25.70 13.72
C ASN A 108 4.18 26.19 13.81
N GLY A 109 4.79 26.59 12.66
CA GLY A 109 6.17 27.07 12.58
C GLY A 109 7.23 25.97 12.55
N ARG A 110 6.83 24.71 12.63
CA ARG A 110 7.75 23.56 12.54
C ARG A 110 8.04 23.19 11.10
N THR A 111 9.21 22.61 10.90
CA THR A 111 9.63 22.04 9.61
C THR A 111 9.68 20.53 9.75
N TYR A 112 9.05 19.82 8.82
CA TYR A 112 9.05 18.36 8.75
C TYR A 112 9.82 17.92 7.51
N THR A 113 10.51 16.79 7.61
CA THR A 113 11.22 16.19 6.47
C THR A 113 10.73 14.75 6.30
N THR A 114 10.25 14.42 5.09
CA THR A 114 9.87 13.05 4.77
C THR A 114 11.10 12.18 4.56
N LEU A 115 10.94 10.88 4.67
CA LEU A 115 11.94 9.95 4.17
C LEU A 115 11.91 9.93 2.63
N PRO A 116 13.05 9.62 1.97
CA PRO A 116 13.03 9.35 0.53
C PRO A 116 12.09 8.19 0.24
N GLN A 117 11.47 8.21 -0.91
CA GLN A 117 10.51 7.21 -1.35
C GLN A 117 10.92 6.62 -2.69
N THR A 118 10.62 5.35 -2.90
CA THR A 118 10.86 4.67 -4.17
C THR A 118 9.54 4.21 -4.79
N LEU A 119 9.49 4.22 -6.13
CA LEU A 119 8.39 3.73 -6.93
C LEU A 119 8.95 2.75 -7.95
N THR A 120 8.43 1.54 -7.99
CA THR A 120 8.81 0.52 -8.97
C THR A 120 7.93 0.63 -10.20
N VAL A 121 8.52 0.79 -11.38
CA VAL A 121 7.80 0.91 -12.64
C VAL A 121 8.04 -0.31 -13.51
N TYR A 122 7.03 -1.17 -13.60
CA TYR A 122 7.07 -2.40 -14.38
C TYR A 122 6.82 -2.15 -15.86
N PRO A 123 7.40 -2.93 -16.77
CA PRO A 123 7.00 -2.91 -18.17
C PRO A 123 5.57 -3.45 -18.32
N TYR A 124 4.84 -2.99 -19.32
CA TYR A 124 3.49 -3.51 -19.63
C TYR A 124 3.46 -5.02 -19.89
N SER A 125 4.57 -5.61 -20.30
CA SER A 125 4.71 -7.07 -20.47
C SER A 125 4.63 -7.85 -19.17
N ALA A 126 4.81 -7.22 -18.02
CA ALA A 126 4.64 -7.85 -16.71
C ALA A 126 3.16 -8.09 -16.37
N ILE A 127 2.24 -7.34 -16.98
CA ILE A 127 0.80 -7.56 -16.83
C ILE A 127 0.42 -8.88 -17.50
N LYS A 128 -0.20 -9.79 -16.75
CA LYS A 128 -0.75 -11.04 -17.26
C LYS A 128 -2.18 -10.79 -17.73
N TRP A 129 -2.35 -10.73 -19.05
CA TRP A 129 -3.64 -10.49 -19.69
C TRP A 129 -4.45 -11.78 -19.79
N ASN A 130 -5.74 -11.68 -19.54
CA ASN A 130 -6.73 -12.74 -19.65
C ASN A 130 -8.06 -12.17 -20.20
N THR A 131 -9.06 -13.01 -20.38
CA THR A 131 -10.35 -12.62 -20.97
C THR A 131 -11.49 -13.19 -20.16
N LEU A 132 -12.48 -12.35 -19.87
CA LEU A 132 -13.78 -12.73 -19.33
C LEU A 132 -14.76 -12.91 -20.49
N ASN A 133 -15.72 -13.78 -20.31
CA ASN A 133 -16.89 -13.83 -21.18
C ASN A 133 -18.09 -13.19 -20.47
N LEU A 134 -18.53 -12.04 -20.97
CA LEU A 134 -19.73 -11.35 -20.49
C LEU A 134 -20.83 -11.51 -21.55
N ASN A 135 -21.75 -12.45 -21.32
CA ASN A 135 -22.88 -12.71 -22.22
C ASN A 135 -22.48 -12.87 -23.71
N GLY A 136 -21.42 -13.63 -23.98
CA GLY A 136 -20.89 -13.84 -25.31
C GLY A 136 -19.89 -12.78 -25.79
N THR A 137 -19.68 -11.71 -25.04
CA THR A 137 -18.66 -10.69 -25.33
C THR A 137 -17.37 -10.98 -24.59
N ALA A 138 -16.27 -11.06 -25.33
CA ALA A 138 -14.93 -11.25 -24.77
C ALA A 138 -14.42 -9.91 -24.20
N VAL A 139 -14.17 -9.85 -22.91
CA VAL A 139 -13.70 -8.66 -22.18
C VAL A 139 -12.32 -8.92 -21.63
N PRO A 140 -11.29 -8.21 -22.11
CA PRO A 140 -9.94 -8.37 -21.59
C PRO A 140 -9.81 -7.75 -20.19
N TYR A 141 -8.98 -8.37 -19.35
CA TYR A 141 -8.49 -7.82 -18.11
C TYR A 141 -7.02 -8.21 -17.91
N GLY A 142 -6.31 -7.45 -17.11
CA GLY A 142 -4.92 -7.73 -16.80
C GLY A 142 -4.69 -7.81 -15.28
N MET A 143 -3.69 -8.57 -14.88
CA MET A 143 -3.26 -8.60 -13.48
C MET A 143 -1.74 -8.52 -13.37
N LEU A 144 -1.28 -7.81 -12.35
CA LEU A 144 0.14 -7.65 -12.02
C LEU A 144 0.34 -7.92 -10.53
N TRP A 145 1.28 -8.82 -10.23
CA TRP A 145 1.79 -8.99 -8.89
C TRP A 145 3.05 -8.14 -8.67
N HIS A 146 3.08 -7.43 -7.56
CA HIS A 146 4.28 -6.86 -6.98
C HIS A 146 4.55 -7.54 -5.64
N VAL A 147 5.79 -7.88 -5.38
CA VAL A 147 6.29 -8.48 -4.14
C VAL A 147 7.55 -7.73 -3.76
N ASP A 148 7.58 -7.16 -2.56
CA ASP A 148 8.71 -6.34 -2.11
C ASP A 148 10.01 -7.16 -2.06
N ASN A 149 9.92 -8.41 -1.62
CA ASN A 149 11.07 -9.29 -1.54
C ASN A 149 10.75 -10.68 -2.13
N GLN A 150 11.40 -11.03 -3.23
CA GLN A 150 11.26 -12.35 -3.87
C GLN A 150 11.89 -13.50 -3.05
N LYS A 151 12.69 -13.17 -2.04
CA LYS A 151 13.43 -14.13 -1.20
C LYS A 151 13.34 -13.78 0.29
N PRO A 152 12.11 -13.69 0.86
CA PRO A 152 11.95 -13.40 2.27
C PRO A 152 12.49 -14.54 3.13
N TYR A 153 12.95 -14.23 4.32
CA TYR A 153 13.25 -15.25 5.31
C TYR A 153 11.97 -15.82 5.92
N VAL A 154 12.06 -17.05 6.44
CA VAL A 154 10.99 -17.63 7.27
C VAL A 154 10.64 -16.66 8.41
N HIS A 155 9.34 -16.45 8.65
CA HIS A 155 8.77 -15.48 9.60
C HIS A 155 8.97 -14.00 9.26
N GLN A 156 9.61 -13.67 8.14
CA GLN A 156 9.67 -12.30 7.66
C GLN A 156 8.37 -11.94 6.94
N PRO A 157 7.57 -10.98 7.45
CA PRO A 157 6.43 -10.49 6.69
C PRO A 157 6.90 -9.79 5.42
N ASP A 158 6.28 -10.10 4.31
CA ASP A 158 6.59 -9.53 3.01
C ASP A 158 5.34 -8.89 2.42
N ARG A 159 5.45 -7.62 2.03
CA ARG A 159 4.32 -6.91 1.44
C ARG A 159 4.17 -7.29 -0.01
N CYS A 160 2.93 -7.52 -0.41
CA CYS A 160 2.55 -7.87 -1.76
C CYS A 160 1.38 -7.01 -2.23
N GLU A 161 1.39 -6.65 -3.50
CA GLU A 161 0.27 -5.98 -4.15
C GLU A 161 -0.23 -6.80 -5.33
N LEU A 162 -1.54 -6.98 -5.40
CA LEU A 162 -2.23 -7.46 -6.59
C LEU A 162 -2.93 -6.28 -7.25
N LYS A 163 -2.57 -6.00 -8.50
CA LYS A 163 -3.21 -4.97 -9.32
C LYS A 163 -4.07 -5.62 -10.38
N ILE A 164 -5.27 -5.07 -10.59
CA ILE A 164 -6.22 -5.51 -11.59
C ILE A 164 -6.48 -4.35 -12.55
N TYR A 165 -6.21 -4.57 -13.82
CA TYR A 165 -6.47 -3.66 -14.93
C TYR A 165 -7.71 -4.13 -15.64
N ALA A 166 -8.79 -3.35 -15.58
CA ALA A 166 -10.07 -3.73 -16.18
C ALA A 166 -10.77 -2.51 -16.80
N PRO A 167 -11.67 -2.72 -17.77
CA PRO A 167 -12.49 -1.64 -18.30
C PRO A 167 -13.40 -1.01 -17.24
N GLU A 168 -13.85 0.22 -17.49
CA GLU A 168 -14.63 1.02 -16.53
C GLU A 168 -15.97 0.41 -16.11
N TYR A 169 -16.52 -0.49 -16.90
CA TYR A 169 -17.78 -1.18 -16.58
C TYR A 169 -17.58 -2.38 -15.62
N ILE A 170 -16.37 -2.73 -15.25
CA ILE A 170 -16.08 -3.59 -14.10
C ILE A 170 -16.05 -2.68 -12.86
N LEU A 171 -17.07 -2.81 -12.01
CA LEU A 171 -17.41 -1.77 -11.03
C LEU A 171 -16.78 -2.00 -9.67
N GLU A 172 -17.14 -3.09 -9.03
CA GLU A 172 -16.79 -3.41 -7.66
C GLU A 172 -16.11 -4.76 -7.58
N TYR A 173 -15.17 -4.88 -6.65
CA TYR A 173 -14.41 -6.09 -6.42
C TYR A 173 -14.59 -6.55 -4.98
N THR A 174 -14.73 -7.84 -4.78
CA THR A 174 -14.57 -8.44 -3.45
C THR A 174 -13.10 -8.54 -3.09
N ALA A 175 -12.80 -8.80 -1.82
CA ALA A 175 -11.43 -9.18 -1.45
C ALA A 175 -11.02 -10.45 -2.21
N PRO A 176 -9.78 -10.50 -2.76
CA PRO A 176 -9.29 -11.68 -3.45
C PRO A 176 -9.27 -12.92 -2.56
N ALA A 177 -9.70 -14.06 -3.10
CA ALA A 177 -9.59 -15.36 -2.45
C ALA A 177 -8.29 -16.01 -2.90
N ILE A 178 -7.24 -15.92 -2.06
CA ILE A 178 -5.91 -16.46 -2.36
C ILE A 178 -5.75 -17.82 -1.70
N THR A 179 -5.25 -18.77 -2.49
CA THR A 179 -4.76 -20.07 -2.03
C THR A 179 -3.24 -20.07 -2.12
N THR A 180 -2.58 -20.40 -1.02
CA THR A 180 -1.14 -20.56 -0.95
C THR A 180 -0.75 -22.02 -0.77
N SER A 181 0.49 -22.35 -1.17
CA SER A 181 1.11 -23.58 -0.67
C SER A 181 1.17 -23.56 0.85
N ASN A 182 1.13 -24.75 1.49
CA ASN A 182 1.18 -24.89 2.97
C ASN A 182 2.52 -24.42 3.62
N LEU A 183 3.38 -23.75 2.84
CA LEU A 183 4.63 -23.14 3.31
C LEU A 183 4.46 -21.70 3.79
N ALA A 184 3.30 -21.08 3.55
CA ALA A 184 3.06 -19.70 3.93
C ALA A 184 1.58 -19.43 4.25
N THR A 185 1.33 -18.32 4.94
CA THR A 185 0.00 -17.72 5.06
C THR A 185 -0.03 -16.39 4.33
N TRP A 186 -1.20 -16.06 3.80
CA TRP A 186 -1.47 -14.84 3.07
C TRP A 186 -2.60 -14.07 3.73
N ARG A 187 -2.42 -12.77 3.96
CA ARG A 187 -3.43 -11.95 4.62
C ARG A 187 -3.61 -10.64 3.89
N PHE A 188 -4.83 -10.36 3.49
CA PHE A 188 -5.22 -9.03 3.05
C PHE A 188 -5.53 -8.18 4.28
N GLU A 189 -4.88 -7.05 4.41
CA GLU A 189 -5.14 -6.07 5.45
C GLU A 189 -5.55 -4.76 4.78
N PRO A 190 -6.57 -4.08 5.32
CA PRO A 190 -6.92 -2.77 4.82
C PRO A 190 -5.72 -1.83 5.02
N THR A 191 -5.30 -1.20 3.95
CA THR A 191 -4.24 -0.20 4.02
C THR A 191 -4.76 1.07 4.68
N LEU A 192 -3.83 1.94 5.10
CA LEU A 192 -4.20 3.27 5.58
C LEU A 192 -5.03 4.03 4.53
N VAL A 193 -4.73 3.84 3.26
CA VAL A 193 -5.45 4.47 2.15
C VAL A 193 -6.88 3.95 2.02
N GLU A 194 -7.08 2.64 2.14
CA GLU A 194 -8.41 2.01 2.12
C GLU A 194 -9.27 2.46 3.30
N LEU A 195 -8.66 2.53 4.49
CA LEU A 195 -9.35 3.04 5.69
C LEU A 195 -9.79 4.49 5.56
N LEU A 196 -9.04 5.30 4.80
CA LEU A 196 -9.30 6.72 4.65
C LEU A 196 -10.25 7.07 3.51
N ARG A 197 -10.23 6.34 2.40
CA ARG A 197 -10.90 6.72 1.15
C ARG A 197 -11.63 5.60 0.42
N GLY A 198 -11.70 4.40 0.98
CA GLY A 198 -12.24 3.22 0.30
C GLY A 198 -11.24 2.59 -0.67
N GLN A 199 -11.72 1.74 -1.58
CA GLN A 199 -10.85 0.96 -2.47
C GLN A 199 -9.98 1.87 -3.34
N PRO A 200 -8.65 1.68 -3.35
CA PRO A 200 -7.74 2.50 -4.13
C PRO A 200 -7.92 2.23 -5.62
N ARG A 201 -8.26 3.27 -6.38
CA ARG A 201 -8.43 3.21 -7.82
C ARG A 201 -7.46 4.14 -8.51
N GLY A 202 -6.75 3.63 -9.48
CA GLY A 202 -5.94 4.36 -10.44
C GLY A 202 -6.52 4.23 -11.85
N SER A 203 -5.84 4.81 -12.81
CA SER A 203 -6.13 4.63 -14.24
C SER A 203 -4.86 4.70 -15.06
N VAL A 204 -4.86 4.04 -16.21
CA VAL A 204 -3.77 4.09 -17.18
C VAL A 204 -4.32 4.00 -18.60
N LEU A 205 -3.79 4.83 -19.50
CA LEU A 205 -4.05 4.74 -20.94
C LEU A 205 -3.04 3.77 -21.56
N TYR A 206 -3.52 2.62 -22.04
CA TYR A 206 -2.67 1.64 -22.70
C TYR A 206 -3.33 1.15 -23.99
N LYS A 207 -2.60 1.21 -25.12
CA LYS A 207 -3.08 0.85 -26.47
C LYS A 207 -4.40 1.54 -26.86
N GLY A 208 -4.55 2.83 -26.46
CA GLY A 208 -5.74 3.62 -26.77
C GLY A 208 -6.97 3.30 -25.90
N VAL A 209 -6.87 2.40 -24.95
CA VAL A 209 -7.92 2.06 -23.99
C VAL A 209 -7.56 2.62 -22.61
N ASN A 210 -8.52 3.27 -21.96
CA ASN A 210 -8.38 3.70 -20.58
C ASN A 210 -8.76 2.55 -19.65
N TRP A 211 -7.81 2.09 -18.85
CA TRP A 211 -7.97 0.99 -17.91
C TRP A 211 -8.13 1.54 -16.50
N ASN A 212 -9.15 1.11 -15.80
CA ASN A 212 -9.22 1.29 -14.35
C ASN A 212 -8.27 0.32 -13.66
N VAL A 213 -7.55 0.82 -12.66
CA VAL A 213 -6.60 0.02 -11.89
C VAL A 213 -7.09 -0.09 -10.45
N MET A 214 -7.35 -1.32 -10.02
CA MET A 214 -7.66 -1.65 -8.63
C MET A 214 -6.43 -2.27 -7.99
N THR A 215 -6.05 -1.81 -6.80
CA THR A 215 -4.92 -2.34 -6.05
C THR A 215 -5.39 -2.98 -4.75
N PHE A 216 -4.96 -4.21 -4.51
CA PHE A 216 -5.14 -4.92 -3.25
C PHE A 216 -3.77 -5.12 -2.60
N GLN A 217 -3.60 -4.59 -1.41
CA GLN A 217 -2.38 -4.80 -0.62
C GLN A 217 -2.58 -5.96 0.34
N SER A 218 -1.54 -6.75 0.51
CA SER A 218 -1.56 -7.95 1.34
C SER A 218 -0.19 -8.19 1.97
N THR A 219 -0.14 -9.04 2.97
CA THR A 219 1.09 -9.50 3.60
C THR A 219 1.20 -11.00 3.48
N LEU A 220 2.35 -11.46 2.97
CA LEU A 220 2.76 -12.85 2.96
C LEU A 220 3.60 -13.14 4.20
N PHE A 221 3.33 -14.25 4.88
CA PHE A 221 4.09 -14.73 6.01
C PHE A 221 4.64 -16.13 5.69
N PRO A 222 5.91 -16.28 5.28
CA PRO A 222 6.52 -17.58 5.11
C PRO A 222 6.61 -18.34 6.44
N LEU A 223 6.15 -19.58 6.48
CA LEU A 223 6.19 -20.46 7.65
C LEU A 223 7.36 -21.45 7.58
N ARG A 224 7.77 -21.78 6.38
CA ARG A 224 8.88 -22.71 6.08
C ARG A 224 9.62 -22.25 4.83
N ALA A 225 10.89 -22.60 4.74
CA ALA A 225 11.68 -22.35 3.54
C ALA A 225 11.23 -23.23 2.38
N GLY A 226 11.39 -22.71 1.19
CA GLY A 226 11.03 -23.37 -0.07
C GLY A 226 10.27 -22.47 -1.03
N GLU A 227 9.82 -23.02 -2.15
CA GLU A 227 8.99 -22.30 -3.13
C GLU A 227 7.56 -22.15 -2.61
N VAL A 228 7.18 -20.93 -2.34
CA VAL A 228 5.80 -20.53 -2.00
C VAL A 228 5.10 -20.11 -3.28
N THR A 229 3.98 -20.73 -3.58
CA THR A 229 3.10 -20.33 -4.68
C THR A 229 1.82 -19.72 -4.13
N ALA A 230 1.29 -18.71 -4.81
CA ALA A 230 -0.01 -18.14 -4.51
C ALA A 230 -0.78 -17.89 -5.80
N SER A 231 -2.04 -18.27 -5.82
CA SER A 231 -2.99 -18.03 -6.92
C SER A 231 -4.39 -17.94 -6.34
N GLY A 232 -5.40 -17.69 -7.14
CA GLY A 232 -6.77 -17.63 -6.63
C GLY A 232 -7.74 -17.00 -7.58
N THR A 233 -8.78 -16.41 -7.02
CA THR A 233 -9.83 -15.71 -7.78
C THR A 233 -10.23 -14.42 -7.08
N VAL A 234 -10.77 -13.48 -7.85
CA VAL A 234 -11.45 -12.30 -7.36
C VAL A 234 -12.80 -12.20 -8.03
N THR A 235 -13.85 -11.95 -7.26
CA THR A 235 -15.17 -11.69 -7.80
C THR A 235 -15.35 -10.19 -8.01
N ALA A 236 -15.85 -9.82 -9.18
CA ALA A 236 -16.20 -8.45 -9.50
C ALA A 236 -17.65 -8.34 -9.97
N ARG A 237 -18.22 -7.14 -9.84
CA ARG A 237 -19.51 -6.77 -10.42
C ARG A 237 -19.25 -6.08 -11.75
N ALA A 238 -19.82 -6.60 -12.82
CA ALA A 238 -19.73 -6.03 -14.15
C ALA A 238 -21.09 -5.49 -14.59
N ALA A 239 -21.12 -4.23 -15.07
CA ALA A 239 -22.29 -3.69 -15.73
C ALA A 239 -22.35 -4.24 -17.17
N LEU A 240 -23.46 -4.85 -17.53
CA LEU A 240 -23.67 -5.30 -18.90
C LEU A 240 -23.95 -4.09 -19.80
N PRO A 241 -23.33 -4.02 -20.99
CA PRO A 241 -23.73 -3.03 -21.97
C PRO A 241 -25.18 -3.32 -22.41
N GLU A 242 -26.06 -2.38 -22.13
CA GLU A 242 -27.44 -2.45 -22.62
C GLU A 242 -27.48 -2.19 -24.14
N ALA A 243 -28.26 -3.00 -24.83
CA ALA A 243 -28.42 -2.88 -26.30
C ALA A 243 -29.12 -1.58 -26.72
N ASP A 244 -29.97 -1.02 -25.85
CA ASP A 244 -30.69 0.22 -26.08
C ASP A 244 -30.05 1.38 -25.26
N PRO A 245 -29.45 2.40 -25.93
CA PRO A 245 -28.85 3.55 -25.27
C PRO A 245 -29.81 4.36 -24.39
N LEU A 246 -31.10 4.34 -24.66
CA LEU A 246 -32.12 5.04 -23.86
C LEU A 246 -32.38 4.34 -22.55
N ILE A 247 -32.31 3.02 -22.52
CA ILE A 247 -32.51 2.20 -21.34
C ILE A 247 -31.21 2.17 -20.50
N ALA A 248 -30.05 2.20 -21.13
CA ALA A 248 -28.75 2.16 -20.48
C ALA A 248 -28.54 3.25 -19.40
N ASN A 249 -29.25 4.37 -19.51
CA ASN A 249 -29.19 5.45 -18.52
C ASN A 249 -30.05 5.19 -17.26
N PHE A 250 -31.02 4.26 -17.33
CA PHE A 250 -31.98 4.02 -16.26
C PHE A 250 -31.87 2.62 -15.63
N ILE A 251 -31.45 1.62 -16.42
CA ILE A 251 -31.35 0.24 -15.97
C ILE A 251 -29.96 -0.28 -16.36
N ARG A 252 -29.15 -0.60 -15.34
CA ARG A 252 -27.89 -1.33 -15.56
C ARG A 252 -28.09 -2.75 -15.04
N SER A 253 -28.12 -3.70 -15.96
CA SER A 253 -28.04 -5.11 -15.58
C SER A 253 -26.62 -5.40 -15.11
N GLU A 254 -26.48 -5.91 -13.90
CA GLU A 254 -25.18 -6.25 -13.31
C GLU A 254 -25.05 -7.76 -13.15
N VAL A 255 -23.88 -8.27 -13.42
CA VAL A 255 -23.54 -9.68 -13.20
C VAL A 255 -22.29 -9.80 -12.34
N LEU A 256 -22.24 -10.87 -11.57
CA LEU A 256 -21.01 -11.25 -10.87
C LEU A 256 -20.14 -12.06 -11.82
N VAL A 257 -18.87 -11.70 -11.87
CA VAL A 257 -17.85 -12.38 -12.67
C VAL A 257 -16.70 -12.80 -11.81
N GLU A 258 -16.15 -13.96 -12.08
CA GLU A 258 -14.97 -14.48 -11.43
C GLU A 258 -13.76 -14.29 -12.34
N MET A 259 -12.71 -13.67 -11.82
CA MET A 259 -11.47 -13.37 -12.52
C MET A 259 -10.36 -14.21 -11.90
N ALA A 260 -9.70 -15.05 -12.70
CA ALA A 260 -8.59 -15.87 -12.25
C ALA A 260 -7.36 -15.01 -11.96
N ILE A 261 -6.77 -15.18 -10.78
CA ILE A 261 -5.53 -14.53 -10.36
C ILE A 261 -4.36 -15.40 -10.81
N PRO A 262 -3.42 -14.85 -11.60
CA PRO A 262 -2.26 -15.61 -12.05
C PRO A 262 -1.37 -16.02 -10.88
N GLU A 263 -0.75 -17.18 -11.00
CA GLU A 263 0.19 -17.67 -10.00
C GLU A 263 1.40 -16.74 -9.86
N VAL A 264 1.77 -16.46 -8.61
CA VAL A 264 3.04 -15.84 -8.24
C VAL A 264 3.89 -16.84 -7.46
N LYS A 265 5.21 -16.78 -7.64
CA LYS A 265 6.19 -17.65 -6.98
C LYS A 265 7.19 -16.83 -6.21
N ILE A 266 7.45 -17.23 -4.97
CA ILE A 266 8.37 -16.59 -4.04
C ILE A 266 9.21 -17.68 -3.39
N THR A 267 10.50 -17.44 -3.19
CA THR A 267 11.39 -18.42 -2.57
C THR A 267 11.73 -18.02 -1.14
N ALA A 268 11.04 -18.60 -0.16
CA ALA A 268 11.35 -18.38 1.23
C ALA A 268 12.68 -19.04 1.63
N GLN A 269 13.51 -18.31 2.37
CA GLN A 269 14.84 -18.73 2.78
C GLN A 269 14.84 -19.14 4.26
N GLU A 270 15.68 -20.11 4.62
CA GLU A 270 15.98 -20.39 6.02
C GLU A 270 16.65 -19.20 6.70
N LEU A 271 16.41 -19.06 8.00
CA LEU A 271 17.11 -18.06 8.80
C LEU A 271 18.62 -18.36 8.84
N PRO A 272 19.48 -17.34 8.81
CA PRO A 272 20.91 -17.55 9.00
C PRO A 272 21.20 -18.29 10.31
N PRO A 273 22.17 -19.19 10.33
CA PRO A 273 22.57 -19.88 11.55
C PRO A 273 23.18 -18.91 12.58
N GLY A 274 23.11 -19.25 13.86
CA GLY A 274 23.73 -18.48 14.93
C GLY A 274 22.84 -17.47 15.62
N ALA A 275 21.52 -17.63 15.52
CA ALA A 275 20.58 -16.82 16.30
C ALA A 275 20.87 -16.95 17.82
N PRO A 276 20.84 -15.84 18.58
CA PRO A 276 21.03 -15.89 20.03
C PRO A 276 19.86 -16.63 20.70
N SER A 277 20.08 -17.19 21.89
CA SER A 277 19.04 -17.93 22.65
C SER A 277 17.81 -17.07 22.99
N SER A 278 17.96 -15.75 22.98
CA SER A 278 16.87 -14.77 23.18
C SER A 278 16.10 -14.43 21.90
N PHE A 279 16.41 -15.05 20.77
CA PHE A 279 15.75 -14.75 19.51
C PHE A 279 14.28 -15.20 19.54
N THR A 280 13.37 -14.28 19.25
CA THR A 280 11.91 -14.46 19.33
C THR A 280 11.23 -14.50 17.96
N ASN A 281 11.93 -14.91 16.92
CA ASN A 281 11.43 -14.98 15.53
C ASN A 281 11.04 -13.61 14.93
N ALA A 282 11.53 -12.50 15.45
CA ALA A 282 11.36 -11.20 14.84
C ALA A 282 12.37 -11.04 13.70
N VAL A 283 11.89 -11.11 12.45
CA VAL A 283 12.71 -11.02 11.23
C VAL A 283 12.25 -9.83 10.41
N GLY A 284 13.17 -8.96 10.01
CA GLY A 284 12.84 -7.77 9.22
C GLY A 284 13.87 -6.65 9.39
N ASN A 285 13.63 -5.55 8.74
CA ASN A 285 14.39 -4.31 8.91
C ASN A 285 13.70 -3.45 9.97
N PHE A 286 14.34 -3.31 11.12
CA PHE A 286 13.80 -2.54 12.22
C PHE A 286 14.54 -1.19 12.34
N ARG A 287 13.78 -0.12 12.50
CA ARG A 287 14.33 1.16 12.93
C ARG A 287 13.92 1.39 14.39
N ILE A 288 14.91 1.53 15.25
CA ILE A 288 14.69 1.86 16.64
C ILE A 288 15.04 3.33 16.82
N SER A 289 14.13 4.10 17.40
CA SER A 289 14.38 5.49 17.84
C SER A 289 13.98 5.63 19.28
N SER A 290 14.77 6.36 20.05
CA SER A 290 14.45 6.75 21.41
C SER A 290 14.61 8.25 21.55
N THR A 291 13.69 8.88 22.27
CA THR A 291 13.77 10.30 22.64
C THR A 291 13.68 10.39 24.14
N THR A 292 14.42 11.32 24.74
CA THR A 292 14.29 11.66 26.14
C THR A 292 14.06 13.16 26.27
N ASP A 293 13.12 13.56 27.09
CA ASP A 293 12.83 14.96 27.37
C ASP A 293 13.78 15.57 28.41
N ALA A 294 14.48 14.72 29.14
CA ALA A 294 15.46 15.13 30.16
C ALA A 294 16.87 14.81 29.67
N ARG A 295 17.75 15.81 29.66
CA ARG A 295 19.17 15.66 29.36
C ARG A 295 20.00 15.34 30.59
N ASP A 296 19.52 15.79 31.75
CA ASP A 296 20.16 15.56 33.06
C ASP A 296 19.10 14.99 34.01
N LEU A 297 19.32 13.79 34.52
CA LEU A 297 18.50 13.13 35.52
C LEU A 297 19.28 13.01 36.80
N SER A 298 18.72 13.49 37.91
CA SER A 298 19.27 13.22 39.25
C SER A 298 18.96 11.78 39.65
N ALA A 299 19.87 11.14 40.36
CA ALA A 299 19.59 9.82 40.91
C ALA A 299 18.37 9.91 41.83
N ASN A 300 17.31 9.10 41.58
CA ASN A 300 16.04 9.04 42.29
C ASN A 300 14.95 10.03 41.81
N GLU A 301 15.10 10.72 40.69
CA GLU A 301 13.98 11.36 40.00
C GLU A 301 13.27 10.35 39.05
N PRO A 302 11.92 10.32 39.05
CA PRO A 302 11.14 9.38 38.23
C PRO A 302 11.21 9.68 36.74
#